data_7cc202f409e2d2eb9ceeccfbe8140fe5
#
_entry.id   7cc202f409e2d2eb9ceeccfbe8140fe5
#
_cell.length_a   1.000
_cell.length_b   1.000
_cell.length_c   1.000
_cell.angle_alpha   90.00
_cell.angle_beta   90.00
_cell.angle_gamma   90.00
#
_symmetry.space_group_name_H-M   'P 1'
#
loop_
_entity.id
_entity.type
_entity.pdbx_description
1 polymer ?
#
loop_
_entity_poly.entity_id
_entity_poly.type
_entity_poly.pdbx_seq_one_letter_code
_entity_poly.pdbx_strand_id
1 'polypeptide(L)'
;MTNIKKIGLTALAGSLVAASATAGEIAVTGSANVTYVTGKDAATGKAIGTDKDVAFTGSGELDNGWTFTVSTLLTDAMTVSSSYTSITMGSLGTVTFGADTGGASYKYDEEVPQAYEQTSDAQQNSSNIVGNQNDSNMIVYNSPSFDMMGVSASIDLEYAFNAASTSSPANDGGSGGNSDDFGSATGAGVTLGYDALKVGVYAAEVERTTPAVANTDATRDMFEGVWYASYSFGPVAIGYSESYLDSGATGSAEATTAVKAVRTAAGIFEGQSMSIAFNVNDNLSLSYTETEDTYNAQSDSGGTAVADVTQETDAIQLAYSMGGMSIKAYQMDTSNPGYDDDAADKTATEIALGLAF
;
A
#
# COMPACT_ATOMS: atom_id res chain seq x y z
N MET A 1 30.73 0.13 -10.53
CA MET A 1 29.64 -0.64 -9.86
C MET A 1 28.34 -0.04 -10.35
N THR A 2 27.60 -0.81 -11.10
CA THR A 2 26.38 -0.36 -11.78
C THR A 2 25.25 -0.38 -10.75
N ASN A 3 24.67 0.78 -10.46
CA ASN A 3 23.49 0.87 -9.59
C ASN A 3 22.36 0.05 -10.21
N ILE A 4 21.98 -1.03 -9.56
CA ILE A 4 20.79 -1.82 -9.89
C ILE A 4 19.59 -0.89 -9.64
N LYS A 5 18.96 -0.49 -10.72
CA LYS A 5 17.73 0.31 -10.64
C LYS A 5 16.63 -0.60 -10.05
N LYS A 6 15.99 -0.12 -9.01
CA LYS A 6 14.89 -0.79 -8.35
C LYS A 6 13.86 -1.24 -9.39
N ILE A 7 13.57 -2.52 -9.41
CA ILE A 7 12.38 -3.06 -10.01
C ILE A 7 11.27 -2.61 -9.06
N GLY A 8 10.56 -1.60 -9.41
CA GLY A 8 9.56 -1.07 -8.50
C GLY A 8 8.54 -0.23 -9.24
N LEU A 9 7.36 -0.40 -8.85
CA LEU A 9 6.07 0.08 -9.30
C LEU A 9 5.96 1.59 -9.57
N THR A 10 6.98 2.37 -9.41
CA THR A 10 6.91 3.84 -9.49
C THR A 10 7.73 4.44 -10.61
N ALA A 11 7.98 3.71 -11.69
CA ALA A 11 8.71 4.27 -12.83
C ALA A 11 7.96 5.43 -13.53
N LEU A 12 6.68 5.60 -13.28
CA LEU A 12 5.89 6.67 -13.90
C LEU A 12 5.91 8.00 -13.12
N ALA A 13 6.21 7.96 -11.81
CA ALA A 13 6.29 9.16 -10.99
C ALA A 13 7.69 9.77 -10.88
N GLY A 14 8.70 9.16 -11.47
CA GLY A 14 10.12 9.48 -11.23
C GLY A 14 10.82 10.38 -12.22
N SER A 15 10.19 10.92 -13.23
CA SER A 15 10.86 11.77 -14.22
C SER A 15 10.72 13.29 -13.97
N LEU A 16 10.51 13.70 -12.73
CA LEU A 16 10.57 15.13 -12.46
C LEU A 16 12.03 15.58 -12.31
N VAL A 17 12.43 16.37 -13.25
CA VAL A 17 13.62 17.18 -13.25
C VAL A 17 13.74 17.92 -11.91
N ALA A 18 14.81 17.70 -11.19
CA ALA A 18 15.20 18.57 -10.10
C ALA A 18 15.49 19.96 -10.67
N ALA A 19 14.46 20.78 -10.77
CA ALA A 19 14.63 22.21 -10.96
C ALA A 19 15.19 22.77 -9.64
N SER A 20 16.24 23.55 -9.70
CA SER A 20 16.79 24.27 -8.59
C SER A 20 15.68 25.10 -7.91
N ALA A 21 15.41 24.80 -6.66
CA ALA A 21 14.33 25.43 -5.90
C ALA A 21 14.60 26.94 -5.81
N THR A 22 13.83 27.70 -6.53
CA THR A 22 13.53 29.10 -6.22
C THR A 22 12.23 29.10 -5.45
N ALA A 23 12.17 29.80 -4.34
CA ALA A 23 10.95 29.92 -3.53
C ALA A 23 9.78 30.34 -4.41
N GLY A 24 8.73 29.50 -4.49
CA GLY A 24 7.50 29.82 -5.19
C GLY A 24 7.27 29.13 -6.53
N GLU A 25 8.00 28.07 -6.87
CA GLU A 25 7.73 27.28 -8.07
C GLU A 25 6.56 26.31 -7.85
N ILE A 26 5.62 26.32 -8.80
CA ILE A 26 4.52 25.33 -8.86
C ILE A 26 4.77 24.44 -10.07
N ALA A 27 4.95 23.14 -9.82
CA ALA A 27 4.96 22.12 -10.86
C ALA A 27 3.55 21.54 -11.02
N VAL A 28 3.17 21.32 -12.28
CA VAL A 28 1.97 20.55 -12.64
C VAL A 28 2.44 19.30 -13.37
N THR A 29 2.06 18.15 -12.88
CA THR A 29 2.36 16.86 -13.50
C THR A 29 1.10 16.06 -13.64
N GLY A 30 1.08 15.10 -14.56
CA GLY A 30 -0.09 14.28 -14.73
C GLY A 30 0.23 12.89 -15.26
N SER A 31 -0.74 12.02 -15.09
CA SER A 31 -0.74 10.68 -15.64
C SER A 31 -2.08 10.36 -16.30
N ALA A 32 -2.04 9.47 -17.27
CA ALA A 32 -3.23 8.88 -17.85
C ALA A 32 -2.99 7.39 -18.05
N ASN A 33 -3.93 6.57 -17.59
CA ASN A 33 -3.95 5.15 -17.79
C ASN A 33 -5.14 4.74 -18.62
N VAL A 34 -4.92 3.80 -19.54
CA VAL A 34 -5.98 3.12 -20.27
C VAL A 34 -5.82 1.64 -20.02
N THR A 35 -6.81 1.03 -19.40
CA THR A 35 -6.79 -0.38 -19.00
C THR A 35 -7.83 -1.17 -19.80
N TYR A 36 -7.52 -2.41 -20.09
CA TYR A 36 -8.47 -3.40 -20.59
C TYR A 36 -8.41 -4.63 -19.70
N VAL A 37 -9.52 -4.96 -19.05
CA VAL A 37 -9.64 -6.12 -18.17
C VAL A 37 -10.52 -7.17 -18.80
N THR A 38 -10.13 -8.43 -18.70
CA THR A 38 -10.92 -9.59 -19.09
C THR A 38 -10.63 -10.77 -18.17
N GLY A 39 -11.55 -11.68 -18.02
CA GLY A 39 -11.37 -12.89 -17.21
C GLY A 39 -12.70 -13.53 -16.84
N LYS A 40 -12.62 -14.60 -16.08
CA LYS A 40 -13.77 -15.25 -15.46
C LYS A 40 -14.03 -14.57 -14.12
N ASP A 41 -15.20 -14.02 -13.96
CA ASP A 41 -15.66 -13.38 -12.73
C ASP A 41 -14.75 -12.23 -12.24
N ALA A 42 -14.10 -11.52 -13.19
CA ALA A 42 -13.32 -10.33 -12.87
C ALA A 42 -14.18 -9.28 -12.15
N ALA A 43 -13.64 -8.68 -11.10
CA ALA A 43 -14.38 -7.77 -10.22
C ALA A 43 -14.99 -6.56 -10.95
N THR A 44 -14.30 -6.04 -11.98
CA THR A 44 -14.71 -4.85 -12.74
C THR A 44 -15.36 -5.15 -14.09
N GLY A 45 -15.48 -6.43 -14.46
CA GLY A 45 -16.07 -6.82 -15.75
C GLY A 45 -15.11 -6.67 -16.94
N LYS A 46 -15.63 -6.83 -18.14
CA LYS A 46 -14.86 -6.77 -19.39
C LYS A 46 -15.05 -5.41 -20.04
N ALA A 47 -14.16 -4.47 -19.78
CA ALA A 47 -14.29 -3.12 -20.31
C ALA A 47 -12.93 -2.44 -20.49
N ILE A 48 -12.94 -1.37 -21.29
CA ILE A 48 -11.85 -0.39 -21.29
C ILE A 48 -12.14 0.61 -20.17
N GLY A 49 -11.18 0.74 -19.26
CA GLY A 49 -11.13 1.78 -18.25
C GLY A 49 -10.20 2.92 -18.67
N THR A 50 -10.43 4.09 -18.15
CA THR A 50 -9.50 5.23 -18.25
C THR A 50 -9.44 5.92 -16.90
N ASP A 51 -8.22 6.23 -16.48
CA ASP A 51 -7.95 6.99 -15.28
C ASP A 51 -6.97 8.12 -15.59
N LYS A 52 -7.12 9.27 -14.96
CA LYS A 52 -6.28 10.45 -15.18
C LYS A 52 -6.11 11.19 -13.88
N ASP A 53 -4.86 11.45 -13.55
CA ASP A 53 -4.50 12.22 -12.38
C ASP A 53 -3.73 13.47 -12.75
N VAL A 54 -3.93 14.52 -11.98
CA VAL A 54 -3.16 15.77 -12.08
C VAL A 54 -2.69 16.18 -10.70
N ALA A 55 -1.39 16.30 -10.53
CA ALA A 55 -0.78 16.78 -9.31
C ALA A 55 -0.32 18.23 -9.44
N PHE A 56 -0.64 19.02 -8.42
CA PHE A 56 -0.11 20.37 -8.21
C PHE A 56 0.86 20.33 -7.05
N THR A 57 2.13 20.62 -7.31
CA THR A 57 3.18 20.58 -6.29
C THR A 57 3.89 21.92 -6.21
N GLY A 58 3.82 22.54 -5.04
CA GLY A 58 4.61 23.71 -4.69
C GLY A 58 5.79 23.31 -3.82
N SER A 59 6.96 23.91 -4.04
CA SER A 59 8.14 23.69 -3.21
C SER A 59 8.88 24.98 -2.94
N GLY A 60 9.68 25.00 -1.88
CA GLY A 60 10.50 26.13 -1.52
C GLY A 60 11.52 25.81 -0.44
N GLU A 61 12.37 26.79 -0.14
CA GLU A 61 13.39 26.71 0.91
C GLU A 61 13.10 27.75 1.99
N LEU A 62 13.28 27.37 3.23
CA LEU A 62 13.17 28.24 4.40
C LEU A 62 14.52 28.90 4.70
N ASP A 63 14.51 30.02 5.43
CA ASP A 63 15.72 30.79 5.79
C ASP A 63 16.79 29.99 6.53
N ASN A 64 16.41 28.86 7.15
CA ASN A 64 17.32 27.95 7.85
C ASN A 64 17.90 26.84 6.97
N GLY A 65 17.62 26.86 5.64
CA GLY A 65 18.06 25.84 4.69
C GLY A 65 17.19 24.56 4.67
N TRP A 66 16.07 24.53 5.40
CA TRP A 66 15.10 23.46 5.26
C TRP A 66 14.26 23.67 4.01
N THR A 67 13.81 22.57 3.42
CA THR A 67 12.92 22.63 2.25
C THR A 67 11.52 22.16 2.62
N PHE A 68 10.53 22.68 1.91
CA PHE A 68 9.16 22.21 2.05
C PHE A 68 8.56 21.83 0.70
N THR A 69 7.59 20.93 0.74
CA THR A 69 6.77 20.56 -0.42
C THR A 69 5.32 20.54 0.01
N VAL A 70 4.44 21.13 -0.80
CA VAL A 70 2.99 21.04 -0.67
C VAL A 70 2.45 20.42 -1.94
N SER A 71 1.70 19.34 -1.83
CA SER A 71 1.15 18.64 -3.00
C SER A 71 -0.31 18.33 -2.82
N THR A 72 -1.05 18.39 -3.93
CA THR A 72 -2.43 17.93 -4.02
C THR A 72 -2.60 17.16 -5.33
N LEU A 73 -3.11 15.94 -5.24
CA LEU A 73 -3.44 15.07 -6.36
C LEU A 73 -4.95 15.11 -6.61
N LEU A 74 -5.33 15.37 -7.84
CA LEU A 74 -6.71 15.33 -8.30
C LEU A 74 -6.91 14.14 -9.23
N THR A 75 -7.99 13.40 -9.01
CA THR A 75 -8.46 12.32 -9.88
C THR A 75 -9.14 12.87 -11.14
N ASP A 76 -9.51 12.01 -12.07
CA ASP A 76 -10.29 12.34 -13.28
C ASP A 76 -11.67 12.96 -12.96
N ALA A 77 -12.25 12.65 -11.81
CA ALA A 77 -13.45 13.29 -11.30
C ALA A 77 -13.21 14.68 -10.70
N MET A 78 -11.98 15.19 -10.72
CA MET A 78 -11.55 16.45 -10.09
C MET A 78 -11.76 16.47 -8.56
N THR A 79 -11.76 15.30 -7.95
CA THR A 79 -11.77 15.15 -6.50
C THR A 79 -10.34 15.03 -5.98
N VAL A 80 -10.10 15.47 -4.76
CA VAL A 80 -8.80 15.28 -4.12
C VAL A 80 -8.63 13.81 -3.79
N SER A 81 -7.57 13.20 -4.30
CA SER A 81 -7.15 11.84 -3.96
C SER A 81 -6.20 11.87 -2.77
N SER A 82 -5.20 12.76 -2.80
CA SER A 82 -4.27 12.92 -1.70
C SER A 82 -3.81 14.37 -1.56
N SER A 83 -3.48 14.78 -0.35
CA SER A 83 -2.94 16.11 -0.06
C SER A 83 -1.98 16.05 1.10
N TYR A 84 -0.79 16.65 0.96
CA TYR A 84 0.19 16.67 2.02
C TYR A 84 1.05 17.92 2.01
N THR A 85 1.65 18.19 3.17
CA THR A 85 2.73 19.14 3.35
C THR A 85 3.90 18.44 4.01
N SER A 86 5.08 18.47 3.40
CA SER A 86 6.30 17.91 3.98
C SER A 86 7.34 18.98 4.24
N ILE A 87 8.15 18.78 5.28
CA ILE A 87 9.29 19.62 5.65
C ILE A 87 10.50 18.71 5.77
N THR A 88 11.50 18.92 4.92
CA THR A 88 12.76 18.20 4.95
C THR A 88 13.80 19.03 5.69
N MET A 89 14.32 18.49 6.79
CA MET A 89 15.18 19.15 7.74
C MET A 89 16.66 18.77 7.58
N GLY A 90 17.08 18.49 6.35
CA GLY A 90 18.44 18.03 6.03
C GLY A 90 18.77 16.69 6.71
N SER A 91 19.81 16.66 7.53
CA SER A 91 20.22 15.44 8.25
C SER A 91 19.28 15.00 9.37
N LEU A 92 18.26 15.76 9.67
CA LEU A 92 17.25 15.42 10.68
C LEU A 92 16.04 14.66 10.09
N GLY A 93 15.98 14.47 8.76
CA GLY A 93 14.90 13.74 8.11
C GLY A 93 13.75 14.62 7.64
N THR A 94 12.62 13.99 7.38
CA THR A 94 11.43 14.64 6.81
C THR A 94 10.23 14.37 7.70
N VAL A 95 9.45 15.41 7.96
CA VAL A 95 8.12 15.31 8.58
C VAL A 95 7.08 15.64 7.52
N THR A 96 6.09 14.78 7.39
CA THR A 96 4.95 14.95 6.49
C THR A 96 3.65 15.02 7.29
N PHE A 97 2.82 15.98 6.94
CA PHE A 97 1.46 16.15 7.42
C PHE A 97 0.53 15.89 6.25
N GLY A 98 -0.38 14.95 6.37
CA GLY A 98 -1.16 14.59 5.20
C GLY A 98 -2.50 13.95 5.49
N ALA A 99 -3.24 13.79 4.41
CA ALA A 99 -4.45 13.02 4.32
C ALA A 99 -4.41 12.20 3.04
N ASP A 100 -4.88 10.97 3.12
CA ASP A 100 -4.91 10.00 2.01
C ASP A 100 -3.53 9.85 1.33
N THR A 101 -2.47 9.74 2.14
CA THR A 101 -1.08 9.64 1.66
C THR A 101 -0.46 8.27 1.93
N GLY A 102 -1.20 7.38 2.56
CA GLY A 102 -0.79 6.01 2.79
C GLY A 102 0.14 5.76 3.97
N GLY A 103 0.43 6.74 4.79
CA GLY A 103 1.24 6.56 5.99
C GLY A 103 2.63 5.98 5.76
N ALA A 104 3.23 5.49 6.83
CA ALA A 104 4.50 4.78 6.79
C ALA A 104 4.32 3.32 6.32
N SER A 105 3.15 2.72 6.53
CA SER A 105 2.83 1.33 6.17
C SER A 105 3.07 1.00 4.69
N TYR A 106 2.79 1.94 3.78
CA TYR A 106 3.01 1.77 2.34
C TYR A 106 4.45 1.44 1.92
N LYS A 107 5.43 1.67 2.79
CA LYS A 107 6.80 1.28 2.51
C LYS A 107 7.11 -0.17 2.86
N TYR A 108 6.18 -0.82 3.53
CA TYR A 108 6.36 -2.15 4.08
C TYR A 108 5.35 -3.14 3.57
N ASP A 109 4.21 -2.64 3.07
CA ASP A 109 3.15 -3.44 2.53
C ASP A 109 3.61 -4.15 1.26
N GLU A 110 3.53 -5.48 1.27
CA GLU A 110 3.90 -6.39 0.17
C GLU A 110 5.16 -5.99 -0.63
N GLU A 111 6.25 -5.63 0.08
CA GLU A 111 7.52 -5.19 -0.52
C GLU A 111 8.30 -6.34 -1.17
N VAL A 112 7.63 -7.13 -2.01
CA VAL A 112 8.23 -8.17 -2.86
C VAL A 112 8.40 -7.67 -4.28
N PRO A 113 9.42 -8.11 -5.03
CA PRO A 113 9.69 -7.64 -6.39
C PRO A 113 8.59 -8.00 -7.37
N GLN A 114 7.86 -7.02 -7.89
CA GLN A 114 6.78 -7.20 -8.85
C GLN A 114 6.97 -6.29 -10.08
N ALA A 115 6.51 -6.75 -11.25
CA ALA A 115 6.67 -6.00 -12.49
C ALA A 115 5.54 -4.97 -12.69
N TYR A 116 4.37 -5.19 -12.11
CA TYR A 116 3.22 -4.31 -12.28
C TYR A 116 2.53 -4.00 -10.96
N GLU A 117 1.49 -4.71 -10.59
CA GLU A 117 0.66 -4.44 -9.42
C GLU A 117 0.96 -5.38 -8.25
N GLN A 118 0.66 -4.91 -7.06
CA GLN A 118 0.63 -5.77 -5.89
C GLN A 118 -0.45 -6.83 -6.06
N THR A 119 -0.07 -8.07 -5.80
CA THR A 119 -0.98 -9.22 -5.96
C THR A 119 -2.10 -9.17 -4.93
N SER A 120 -1.83 -8.56 -3.76
CA SER A 120 -2.81 -8.30 -2.72
C SER A 120 -3.95 -7.37 -3.14
N ASP A 121 -3.70 -6.43 -4.06
CA ASP A 121 -4.66 -5.42 -4.53
C ASP A 121 -5.30 -5.75 -5.88
N ALA A 122 -5.17 -6.98 -6.33
CA ALA A 122 -5.61 -7.41 -7.64
C ALA A 122 -7.12 -7.26 -7.89
N GLN A 123 -7.48 -7.21 -9.16
CA GLN A 123 -8.86 -7.11 -9.65
C GLN A 123 -9.79 -8.25 -9.20
N GLN A 124 -9.28 -9.29 -8.58
CA GLN A 124 -10.06 -10.45 -8.14
C GLN A 124 -10.65 -10.23 -6.74
N ASN A 125 -9.79 -10.05 -5.78
CA ASN A 125 -10.06 -9.70 -4.39
C ASN A 125 -8.78 -9.18 -3.77
N SER A 126 -8.88 -8.10 -3.02
CA SER A 126 -7.77 -7.64 -2.18
C SER A 126 -7.58 -8.58 -1.00
N SER A 127 -6.35 -8.79 -0.61
CA SER A 127 -5.96 -9.44 0.63
C SER A 127 -5.89 -8.41 1.77
N ASN A 128 -6.12 -8.84 3.01
CA ASN A 128 -5.95 -7.96 4.18
C ASN A 128 -4.50 -8.10 4.70
N ILE A 129 -3.57 -7.63 3.93
CA ILE A 129 -2.19 -7.44 4.36
C ILE A 129 -2.15 -6.15 5.19
N VAL A 130 -1.01 -5.63 5.55
CA VAL A 130 -0.93 -4.39 6.33
C VAL A 130 -1.71 -3.29 5.63
N GLY A 131 -2.72 -2.81 6.31
CA GLY A 131 -3.68 -1.87 5.76
C GLY A 131 -3.28 -0.42 5.97
N ASN A 132 -4.02 0.45 5.35
CA ASN A 132 -3.86 1.89 5.40
C ASN A 132 -4.80 2.54 6.44
N GLN A 133 -4.94 1.92 7.60
CA GLN A 133 -5.79 2.47 8.67
C GLN A 133 -5.31 3.83 9.17
N ASN A 134 -4.04 4.15 8.90
CA ASN A 134 -3.38 5.35 9.36
C ASN A 134 -3.19 6.40 8.25
N ASP A 135 -3.85 6.29 7.10
CA ASP A 135 -3.54 7.12 5.94
C ASP A 135 -4.12 8.54 5.99
N SER A 136 -4.99 8.83 6.95
CA SER A 136 -5.70 10.10 7.07
C SER A 136 -5.35 10.89 8.33
N ASN A 137 -5.23 12.21 8.20
CA ASN A 137 -4.97 13.14 9.32
C ASN A 137 -3.75 12.77 10.18
N MET A 138 -2.65 12.43 9.52
CA MET A 138 -1.48 11.88 10.17
C MET A 138 -0.27 12.78 10.10
N ILE A 139 0.69 12.47 10.97
CA ILE A 139 2.06 12.96 10.95
C ILE A 139 2.96 11.76 10.71
N VAL A 140 3.78 11.84 9.67
CA VAL A 140 4.80 10.82 9.36
C VAL A 140 6.18 11.44 9.47
N TYR A 141 7.07 10.78 10.19
CA TYR A 141 8.49 11.12 10.23
C TYR A 141 9.29 10.03 9.52
N ASN A 142 10.13 10.44 8.58
CA ASN A 142 11.08 9.58 7.91
C ASN A 142 12.50 10.03 8.24
N SER A 143 13.30 9.17 8.87
CA SER A 143 14.70 9.46 9.12
C SER A 143 15.51 9.47 7.82
N PRO A 144 16.65 10.17 7.77
CA PRO A 144 17.65 9.91 6.77
C PRO A 144 18.14 8.46 6.89
N SER A 145 18.65 7.91 5.79
CA SER A 145 19.43 6.68 5.89
C SER A 145 20.77 6.96 6.55
N PHE A 146 21.15 6.14 7.51
CA PHE A 146 22.45 6.19 8.17
C PHE A 146 23.17 4.86 7.99
N ASP A 147 24.49 4.93 7.82
CA ASP A 147 25.34 3.74 7.64
C ASP A 147 25.99 3.34 8.97
N MET A 148 25.88 2.07 9.31
CA MET A 148 26.57 1.46 10.43
C MET A 148 27.33 0.22 9.94
N MET A 149 28.63 0.32 9.77
CA MET A 149 29.52 -0.79 9.38
C MET A 149 29.09 -1.45 8.03
N GLY A 150 28.63 -0.65 7.07
CA GLY A 150 28.17 -1.13 5.77
C GLY A 150 26.72 -1.60 5.72
N VAL A 151 25.99 -1.50 6.84
CA VAL A 151 24.54 -1.68 6.88
C VAL A 151 23.89 -0.30 6.86
N SER A 152 23.09 -0.01 5.84
CA SER A 152 22.23 1.17 5.83
C SER A 152 20.98 0.92 6.66
N ALA A 153 20.55 1.91 7.44
CA ALA A 153 19.33 1.83 8.23
C ALA A 153 18.50 3.11 8.09
N SER A 154 17.18 2.98 8.10
CA SER A 154 16.25 4.10 8.23
C SER A 154 15.09 3.72 9.14
N ILE A 155 14.48 4.74 9.74
CA ILE A 155 13.35 4.61 10.67
C ILE A 155 12.20 5.47 10.14
N ASP A 156 11.00 4.91 10.19
CA ASP A 156 9.76 5.58 9.87
C ASP A 156 8.86 5.53 11.11
N LEU A 157 8.27 6.66 11.47
CA LEU A 157 7.33 6.77 12.58
C LEU A 157 6.07 7.47 12.07
N GLU A 158 4.93 7.07 12.58
CA GLU A 158 3.68 7.73 12.25
C GLU A 158 2.75 7.85 13.45
N TYR A 159 1.91 8.87 13.40
CA TYR A 159 0.85 9.09 14.34
C TYR A 159 -0.37 9.67 13.61
N ALA A 160 -1.50 9.00 13.72
CA ALA A 160 -2.78 9.51 13.26
C ALA A 160 -3.65 9.92 14.45
N PHE A 161 -4.19 11.13 14.40
CA PHE A 161 -5.05 11.65 15.48
C PHE A 161 -6.45 11.01 15.46
N ASN A 162 -6.87 10.56 14.28
CA ASN A 162 -8.14 9.89 14.06
C ASN A 162 -7.94 8.92 12.89
N ALA A 163 -7.64 7.68 13.23
CA ALA A 163 -7.37 6.63 12.26
C ALA A 163 -8.64 6.26 11.48
N ALA A 164 -8.45 5.73 10.27
CA ALA A 164 -9.53 5.33 9.37
C ALA A 164 -10.57 6.43 9.07
N SER A 165 -10.19 7.70 9.22
CA SER A 165 -11.04 8.81 8.82
C SER A 165 -11.01 8.97 7.31
N THR A 166 -12.14 8.82 6.67
CA THR A 166 -12.33 9.01 5.21
C THR A 166 -12.54 10.48 4.81
N SER A 167 -12.35 11.42 5.73
CA SER A 167 -12.65 12.81 5.45
C SER A 167 -11.51 13.55 4.81
N SER A 168 -11.86 14.42 3.89
CA SER A 168 -10.95 15.41 3.32
C SER A 168 -10.22 16.20 4.42
N PRO A 169 -8.98 16.65 4.17
CA PRO A 169 -8.24 17.45 5.12
C PRO A 169 -9.08 18.62 5.58
N ALA A 170 -9.22 18.77 6.89
CA ALA A 170 -9.94 19.88 7.48
C ALA A 170 -9.10 21.17 7.40
N ASN A 171 -9.76 22.28 7.13
CA ASN A 171 -9.16 23.60 7.29
C ASN A 171 -9.04 23.92 8.78
N ASP A 172 -8.04 24.69 9.15
CA ASP A 172 -7.90 25.29 10.49
C ASP A 172 -7.85 24.28 11.65
N GLY A 173 -7.24 23.11 11.45
CA GLY A 173 -7.13 22.09 12.50
C GLY A 173 -8.47 21.54 12.97
N GLY A 174 -9.49 21.67 12.16
CA GLY A 174 -10.81 21.08 12.44
C GLY A 174 -10.76 19.56 12.39
N SER A 175 -11.74 18.95 13.02
CA SER A 175 -11.89 17.49 12.95
C SER A 175 -12.16 17.05 11.52
N GLY A 176 -11.33 16.21 10.99
CA GLY A 176 -11.75 15.33 9.94
C GLY A 176 -12.99 14.55 10.40
N GLY A 177 -13.73 13.97 9.47
CA GLY A 177 -14.90 13.17 9.83
C GLY A 177 -14.50 12.11 10.85
N ASN A 178 -15.30 11.93 11.85
CA ASN A 178 -15.10 10.87 12.82
C ASN A 178 -15.46 9.55 12.14
N SER A 179 -14.52 8.63 12.06
CA SER A 179 -14.89 7.23 12.13
C SER A 179 -15.23 6.99 13.61
N ASP A 180 -16.48 6.76 13.92
CA ASP A 180 -16.89 6.50 15.31
C ASP A 180 -16.24 5.19 15.86
N ASP A 181 -15.56 4.43 15.03
CA ASP A 181 -15.03 3.12 15.36
C ASP A 181 -13.55 3.13 15.80
N PHE A 182 -12.77 4.16 15.42
CA PHE A 182 -11.35 4.24 15.70
C PHE A 182 -10.99 5.56 16.36
N GLY A 183 -9.99 5.51 17.24
CA GLY A 183 -9.35 6.65 17.86
C GLY A 183 -8.00 6.97 17.20
N SER A 184 -6.98 7.20 18.01
CA SER A 184 -5.64 7.46 17.53
C SER A 184 -4.94 6.20 17.02
N ALA A 185 -3.92 6.38 16.17
CA ALA A 185 -3.06 5.28 15.76
C ALA A 185 -1.59 5.66 15.86
N THR A 186 -0.74 4.69 16.11
CA THR A 186 0.72 4.84 16.19
C THR A 186 1.39 3.71 15.44
N GLY A 187 2.29 4.04 14.54
CA GLY A 187 3.07 3.06 13.78
C GLY A 187 4.56 3.36 13.78
N ALA A 188 5.35 2.32 13.60
CA ALA A 188 6.79 2.41 13.48
C ALA A 188 7.35 1.34 12.54
N GLY A 189 8.32 1.73 11.72
CA GLY A 189 9.02 0.85 10.82
C GLY A 189 10.53 1.07 10.79
N VAL A 190 11.25 0.03 10.45
CA VAL A 190 12.70 0.04 10.25
C VAL A 190 13.03 -0.68 8.96
N THR A 191 13.84 -0.05 8.12
CA THR A 191 14.40 -0.68 6.92
C THR A 191 15.90 -0.80 7.06
N LEU A 192 16.42 -1.98 6.78
CA LEU A 192 17.85 -2.29 6.76
C LEU A 192 18.27 -2.69 5.35
N GLY A 193 19.44 -2.22 4.92
CA GLY A 193 20.04 -2.59 3.64
C GLY A 193 21.50 -3.02 3.82
N TYR A 194 21.87 -4.15 3.22
CA TYR A 194 23.23 -4.62 3.18
C TYR A 194 23.54 -5.19 1.80
N ASP A 195 24.41 -4.52 1.05
CA ASP A 195 24.69 -4.84 -0.35
C ASP A 195 23.40 -4.88 -1.18
N ALA A 196 22.98 -6.04 -1.63
CA ALA A 196 21.75 -6.25 -2.42
C ALA A 196 20.55 -6.75 -1.57
N LEU A 197 20.75 -6.97 -0.29
CA LEU A 197 19.70 -7.38 0.65
C LEU A 197 18.98 -6.16 1.23
N LYS A 198 17.65 -6.16 1.21
CA LYS A 198 16.79 -5.21 1.89
C LYS A 198 15.88 -6.00 2.84
N VAL A 199 15.77 -5.56 4.08
CA VAL A 199 14.86 -6.12 5.08
C VAL A 199 14.09 -4.98 5.71
N GLY A 200 12.77 -5.11 5.83
CA GLY A 200 11.93 -4.16 6.51
C GLY A 200 11.05 -4.84 7.55
N VAL A 201 10.74 -4.11 8.61
CA VAL A 201 9.77 -4.49 9.64
C VAL A 201 8.95 -3.27 9.99
N TYR A 202 7.64 -3.43 10.06
CA TYR A 202 6.71 -2.39 10.46
C TYR A 202 5.66 -2.98 11.39
N ALA A 203 5.17 -2.17 12.33
CA ALA A 203 4.02 -2.49 13.16
C ALA A 203 3.27 -1.23 13.55
N ALA A 204 1.95 -1.34 13.67
CA ALA A 204 1.08 -0.28 14.13
C ALA A 204 -0.02 -0.80 15.04
N GLU A 205 -0.46 0.09 15.95
CA GLU A 205 -1.60 -0.11 16.81
C GLU A 205 -2.61 1.02 16.57
N VAL A 206 -3.88 0.64 16.43
CA VAL A 206 -4.99 1.57 16.18
C VAL A 206 -6.01 1.41 17.30
N GLU A 207 -6.25 2.48 18.05
CA GLU A 207 -7.26 2.51 19.10
C GLU A 207 -8.66 2.28 18.50
N ARG A 208 -9.37 1.27 19.00
CA ARG A 208 -10.75 1.01 18.61
C ARG A 208 -11.70 1.52 19.70
N THR A 209 -12.57 2.44 19.34
CA THR A 209 -13.48 3.13 20.26
C THR A 209 -14.84 2.45 20.38
N THR A 210 -15.26 1.72 19.34
CA THR A 210 -16.53 0.99 19.35
C THR A 210 -16.35 -0.44 18.83
N PRO A 211 -17.17 -1.41 19.26
CA PRO A 211 -17.18 -2.75 18.69
C PRO A 211 -17.54 -2.71 17.20
N ALA A 212 -16.72 -3.33 16.34
CA ALA A 212 -17.00 -3.40 14.91
C ALA A 212 -18.25 -4.22 14.57
N VAL A 213 -18.71 -5.07 15.49
CA VAL A 213 -19.90 -5.92 15.32
C VAL A 213 -20.84 -5.70 16.50
N ALA A 214 -22.10 -5.40 16.23
CA ALA A 214 -23.13 -5.26 17.26
C ALA A 214 -23.24 -6.56 18.07
N ASN A 215 -23.14 -6.44 19.40
CA ASN A 215 -23.17 -7.52 20.41
C ASN A 215 -21.81 -8.15 20.76
N THR A 216 -20.68 -7.57 20.40
CA THR A 216 -19.42 -7.94 21.02
C THR A 216 -19.16 -7.04 22.21
N ASP A 217 -18.97 -7.62 23.40
CA ASP A 217 -18.73 -6.85 24.64
C ASP A 217 -17.28 -6.39 24.79
N ALA A 218 -16.40 -6.78 23.89
CA ALA A 218 -14.96 -6.47 23.96
C ALA A 218 -14.49 -5.71 22.74
N THR A 219 -14.10 -4.46 22.94
CA THR A 219 -13.22 -3.75 22.03
C THR A 219 -11.77 -4.09 22.41
N ARG A 220 -10.99 -4.50 21.43
CA ARG A 220 -9.54 -4.56 21.53
C ARG A 220 -8.99 -3.59 20.49
N ASP A 221 -7.84 -3.00 20.77
CA ASP A 221 -7.16 -2.21 19.77
C ASP A 221 -6.79 -3.10 18.59
N MET A 222 -6.85 -2.53 17.41
CA MET A 222 -6.40 -3.19 16.20
C MET A 222 -4.87 -3.19 16.19
N PHE A 223 -4.27 -4.29 15.76
CA PHE A 223 -2.83 -4.41 15.57
C PHE A 223 -2.54 -4.89 14.17
N GLU A 224 -1.57 -4.27 13.52
CA GLU A 224 -1.04 -4.73 12.25
C GLU A 224 0.48 -4.76 12.26
N GLY A 225 1.06 -5.69 11.54
CA GLY A 225 2.50 -5.81 11.42
C GLY A 225 2.90 -6.54 10.16
N VAL A 226 4.07 -6.21 9.64
CA VAL A 226 4.65 -6.85 8.46
C VAL A 226 6.15 -6.88 8.56
N TRP A 227 6.74 -7.91 8.00
CA TRP A 227 8.16 -7.92 7.69
C TRP A 227 8.38 -8.46 6.28
N TYR A 228 9.44 -8.00 5.65
CA TYR A 228 9.84 -8.50 4.35
C TYR A 228 11.36 -8.60 4.24
N ALA A 229 11.78 -9.44 3.31
CA ALA A 229 13.16 -9.50 2.85
C ALA A 229 13.19 -9.62 1.33
N SER A 230 14.02 -8.81 0.67
CA SER A 230 14.26 -8.90 -0.77
C SER A 230 15.75 -8.91 -1.07
N TYR A 231 16.13 -9.68 -2.08
CA TYR A 231 17.51 -9.81 -2.52
C TYR A 231 17.63 -9.74 -4.04
N SER A 232 18.57 -8.94 -4.53
CA SER A 232 18.79 -8.76 -5.97
C SER A 232 20.15 -9.30 -6.37
N PHE A 233 20.19 -10.13 -7.41
CA PHE A 233 21.45 -10.66 -7.97
C PHE A 233 21.43 -10.60 -9.50
N GLY A 234 22.26 -9.75 -10.06
CA GLY A 234 22.24 -9.49 -11.50
C GLY A 234 20.88 -8.98 -11.97
N PRO A 235 20.25 -9.61 -12.98
CA PRO A 235 18.92 -9.21 -13.47
C PRO A 235 17.75 -9.79 -12.68
N VAL A 236 18.00 -10.63 -11.68
CA VAL A 236 16.98 -11.31 -10.89
C VAL A 236 16.83 -10.67 -9.54
N ALA A 237 15.60 -10.54 -9.07
CA ALA A 237 15.26 -10.20 -7.69
C ALA A 237 14.25 -11.21 -7.13
N ILE A 238 14.43 -11.57 -5.87
CA ILE A 238 13.50 -12.43 -5.13
C ILE A 238 13.04 -11.70 -3.88
N GLY A 239 11.85 -11.98 -3.41
CA GLY A 239 11.30 -11.39 -2.21
C GLY A 239 10.35 -12.31 -1.48
N TYR A 240 10.23 -12.06 -0.20
CA TYR A 240 9.32 -12.72 0.71
C TYR A 240 8.82 -11.73 1.75
N SER A 241 7.53 -11.77 2.06
CA SER A 241 6.93 -10.99 3.14
C SER A 241 5.92 -11.82 3.92
N GLU A 242 5.78 -11.49 5.21
CA GLU A 242 4.69 -11.97 6.05
C GLU A 242 4.03 -10.78 6.73
N SER A 243 2.70 -10.83 6.80
CA SER A 243 1.89 -9.81 7.45
C SER A 243 0.91 -10.44 8.43
N TYR A 244 0.51 -9.64 9.41
CA TYR A 244 -0.45 -10.01 10.42
C TYR A 244 -1.36 -8.82 10.71
N LEU A 245 -2.65 -9.04 10.71
CA LEU A 245 -3.65 -8.04 11.05
C LEU A 245 -4.66 -8.65 12.03
N ASP A 246 -4.73 -8.13 13.25
CA ASP A 246 -5.82 -8.36 14.20
C ASP A 246 -6.74 -7.13 14.14
N SER A 247 -7.93 -7.30 13.61
CA SER A 247 -8.91 -6.21 13.50
C SER A 247 -9.39 -5.63 14.84
N GLY A 248 -8.99 -6.23 15.96
CA GLY A 248 -9.47 -5.86 17.30
C GLY A 248 -10.91 -6.27 17.59
N ALA A 249 -11.57 -6.92 16.65
CA ALA A 249 -12.97 -7.34 16.79
C ALA A 249 -13.11 -8.85 16.59
N THR A 250 -14.11 -9.44 17.27
CA THR A 250 -14.49 -10.83 17.08
C THR A 250 -15.73 -10.92 16.18
N GLY A 251 -15.68 -11.80 15.18
CA GLY A 251 -16.83 -12.07 14.34
C GLY A 251 -17.80 -13.03 15.00
N SER A 252 -19.10 -12.87 14.77
CA SER A 252 -20.06 -13.94 15.04
C SER A 252 -19.84 -15.06 14.01
N ALA A 253 -19.59 -16.26 14.51
CA ALA A 253 -19.20 -17.39 13.70
C ALA A 253 -20.33 -17.95 12.85
N GLU A 254 -20.73 -17.25 11.81
CA GLU A 254 -21.47 -17.89 10.75
C GLU A 254 -20.78 -17.61 9.42
N ALA A 255 -19.90 -18.56 9.10
CA ALA A 255 -19.28 -18.66 7.81
C ALA A 255 -20.35 -18.77 6.73
N THR A 256 -20.11 -18.24 5.64
CA THR A 256 -20.53 -18.48 4.29
C THR A 256 -20.90 -17.21 3.55
N THR A 257 -21.93 -16.50 3.95
CA THR A 257 -22.29 -15.25 3.24
C THR A 257 -21.88 -14.02 4.04
N ALA A 258 -21.72 -14.17 5.35
CA ALA A 258 -21.35 -13.12 6.28
C ALA A 258 -19.83 -12.82 6.28
N VAL A 259 -18.98 -13.76 5.89
CA VAL A 259 -17.52 -13.59 5.89
C VAL A 259 -17.10 -12.40 5.01
N LYS A 260 -17.69 -12.22 3.85
CA LYS A 260 -17.42 -11.06 2.99
C LYS A 260 -17.74 -9.70 3.63
N ALA A 261 -18.74 -9.64 4.46
CA ALA A 261 -19.14 -8.41 5.15
C ALA A 261 -18.34 -8.17 6.43
N VAL A 262 -17.80 -9.23 7.03
CA VAL A 262 -17.11 -9.20 8.33
C VAL A 262 -15.60 -9.11 8.18
N ARG A 263 -15.02 -9.56 7.07
CA ARG A 263 -13.57 -9.63 6.84
C ARG A 263 -12.82 -8.32 7.03
N THR A 264 -13.47 -7.18 6.81
CA THR A 264 -12.88 -5.85 7.03
C THR A 264 -13.15 -5.31 8.42
N ALA A 265 -13.98 -5.99 9.20
CA ALA A 265 -14.47 -5.51 10.47
C ALA A 265 -14.10 -6.42 11.66
N ALA A 266 -13.85 -7.71 11.44
CA ALA A 266 -13.57 -8.65 12.52
C ALA A 266 -12.67 -9.81 12.06
N GLY A 267 -11.92 -10.36 12.99
CA GLY A 267 -11.05 -11.52 12.78
C GLY A 267 -9.58 -11.18 12.69
N ILE A 268 -8.79 -12.21 12.49
CA ILE A 268 -7.34 -12.14 12.28
C ILE A 268 -7.06 -12.55 10.84
N PHE A 269 -6.10 -11.86 10.23
CA PHE A 269 -5.60 -12.14 8.88
C PHE A 269 -4.10 -12.37 8.95
N GLU A 270 -3.62 -13.43 8.32
CA GLU A 270 -2.20 -13.78 8.24
C GLU A 270 -1.82 -13.90 6.77
N GLY A 271 -1.07 -12.91 6.30
CA GLY A 271 -0.65 -12.80 4.90
C GLY A 271 0.77 -13.31 4.69
N GLN A 272 1.01 -13.89 3.52
CA GLN A 272 2.32 -14.30 3.05
C GLN A 272 2.43 -13.99 1.56
N SER A 273 3.54 -13.38 1.14
CA SER A 273 3.78 -13.12 -0.26
C SER A 273 5.19 -13.52 -0.66
N MET A 274 5.33 -14.15 -1.83
CA MET A 274 6.59 -14.60 -2.37
C MET A 274 6.69 -14.24 -3.85
N SER A 275 7.82 -13.68 -4.26
CA SER A 275 7.99 -13.30 -5.66
C SER A 275 9.38 -13.55 -6.21
N ILE A 276 9.42 -13.68 -7.54
CA ILE A 276 10.63 -13.61 -8.35
C ILE A 276 10.39 -12.65 -9.51
N ALA A 277 11.28 -11.70 -9.70
CA ALA A 277 11.26 -10.77 -10.83
C ALA A 277 12.54 -10.86 -11.64
N PHE A 278 12.42 -10.63 -12.95
CA PHE A 278 13.52 -10.71 -13.90
C PHE A 278 13.53 -9.50 -14.84
N ASN A 279 14.61 -8.73 -14.84
CA ASN A 279 14.85 -7.69 -15.82
C ASN A 279 15.46 -8.29 -17.09
N VAL A 280 14.62 -8.44 -18.11
CA VAL A 280 15.06 -8.93 -19.43
C VAL A 280 16.06 -7.96 -20.06
N ASN A 281 15.78 -6.66 -19.92
CA ASN A 281 16.64 -5.54 -20.32
C ASN A 281 16.21 -4.26 -19.57
N ASP A 282 16.81 -3.12 -19.92
CA ASP A 282 16.54 -1.83 -19.25
C ASP A 282 15.09 -1.36 -19.35
N ASN A 283 14.30 -1.90 -20.26
CA ASN A 283 12.94 -1.47 -20.55
C ASN A 283 11.87 -2.54 -20.25
N LEU A 284 12.25 -3.82 -20.12
CA LEU A 284 11.34 -4.94 -19.99
C LEU A 284 11.63 -5.73 -18.73
N SER A 285 10.64 -5.88 -17.88
CA SER A 285 10.64 -6.75 -16.70
C SER A 285 9.49 -7.73 -16.71
N LEU A 286 9.70 -8.86 -16.06
CA LEU A 286 8.73 -9.92 -15.82
C LEU A 286 8.75 -10.28 -14.34
N SER A 287 7.63 -10.72 -13.78
CA SER A 287 7.57 -11.29 -12.44
C SER A 287 6.54 -12.41 -12.33
N TYR A 288 6.76 -13.26 -11.35
CA TYR A 288 5.78 -14.17 -10.80
C TYR A 288 5.68 -13.93 -9.30
N THR A 289 4.46 -13.81 -8.82
CA THR A 289 4.15 -13.57 -7.41
C THR A 289 3.05 -14.51 -6.99
N GLU A 290 3.18 -15.05 -5.79
CA GLU A 290 2.19 -15.86 -5.09
C GLU A 290 1.89 -15.16 -3.76
N THR A 291 0.61 -14.92 -3.46
CA THR A 291 0.15 -14.31 -2.23
C THR A 291 -0.92 -15.19 -1.60
N GLU A 292 -0.72 -15.56 -0.35
CA GLU A 292 -1.66 -16.26 0.50
C GLU A 292 -2.12 -15.33 1.61
N ASP A 293 -3.43 -15.29 1.88
CA ASP A 293 -3.99 -14.57 3.01
C ASP A 293 -5.02 -15.45 3.71
N THR A 294 -4.73 -15.83 4.95
CA THR A 294 -5.55 -16.70 5.76
C THR A 294 -6.41 -15.89 6.71
N TYR A 295 -7.70 -16.07 6.61
CA TYR A 295 -8.69 -15.48 7.51
C TYR A 295 -9.08 -16.43 8.62
N ASN A 296 -8.96 -15.96 9.86
CA ASN A 296 -9.44 -16.59 11.06
C ASN A 296 -10.51 -15.72 11.72
N ALA A 297 -11.74 -16.21 11.75
CA ALA A 297 -12.93 -15.43 12.14
C ALA A 297 -12.94 -15.00 13.60
N GLN A 298 -12.16 -15.61 14.49
CA GLN A 298 -12.15 -15.29 15.94
C GLN A 298 -13.56 -15.18 16.50
N SER A 299 -14.25 -16.30 16.68
CA SER A 299 -15.60 -16.31 17.24
C SER A 299 -15.61 -15.82 18.68
N ASP A 300 -16.62 -15.04 19.07
CA ASP A 300 -16.89 -14.71 20.47
C ASP A 300 -17.31 -15.94 21.28
N SER A 301 -17.31 -15.81 22.61
CA SER A 301 -17.57 -16.90 23.53
C SER A 301 -18.96 -17.51 23.33
N GLY A 302 -19.01 -18.69 22.75
CA GLY A 302 -20.23 -19.46 22.54
C GLY A 302 -20.60 -19.72 21.09
N GLY A 303 -19.83 -19.17 20.14
CA GLY A 303 -19.97 -19.47 18.71
C GLY A 303 -19.42 -20.87 18.37
N THR A 304 -19.84 -21.40 17.23
CA THR A 304 -19.24 -22.58 16.64
C THR A 304 -17.91 -22.17 16.01
N ALA A 305 -16.85 -22.92 16.28
CA ALA A 305 -15.57 -22.68 15.62
C ALA A 305 -15.74 -22.82 14.10
N VAL A 306 -15.28 -21.82 13.36
CA VAL A 306 -15.23 -21.81 11.89
C VAL A 306 -13.82 -22.17 11.47
N ALA A 307 -13.70 -22.96 10.43
CA ALA A 307 -12.39 -23.30 9.86
C ALA A 307 -11.76 -22.04 9.25
N ASP A 308 -10.44 -21.91 9.38
CA ASP A 308 -9.69 -20.89 8.68
C ASP A 308 -9.81 -21.12 7.17
N VAL A 309 -9.86 -20.02 6.42
CA VAL A 309 -9.92 -20.06 4.96
C VAL A 309 -8.77 -19.23 4.41
N THR A 310 -7.97 -19.84 3.54
CA THR A 310 -6.90 -19.17 2.82
C THR A 310 -7.36 -18.79 1.42
N GLN A 311 -7.26 -17.51 1.11
CA GLN A 311 -7.33 -16.99 -0.24
C GLN A 311 -5.93 -17.02 -0.83
N GLU A 312 -5.76 -17.63 -2.00
CA GLU A 312 -4.48 -17.68 -2.71
C GLU A 312 -4.59 -16.93 -4.02
N THR A 313 -3.58 -16.15 -4.37
CA THR A 313 -3.53 -15.43 -5.65
C THR A 313 -2.15 -15.59 -6.28
N ASP A 314 -2.15 -16.16 -7.47
CA ASP A 314 -0.98 -16.27 -8.35
C ASP A 314 -1.00 -15.18 -9.41
N ALA A 315 0.14 -14.55 -9.69
CA ALA A 315 0.24 -13.52 -10.71
C ALA A 315 1.49 -13.70 -11.59
N ILE A 316 1.28 -13.72 -12.90
CA ILE A 316 2.35 -13.50 -13.88
C ILE A 316 2.20 -12.08 -14.41
N GLN A 317 3.27 -11.30 -14.36
CA GLN A 317 3.23 -9.89 -14.71
C GLN A 317 4.34 -9.51 -15.69
N LEU A 318 4.06 -8.46 -16.48
CA LEU A 318 4.98 -7.87 -17.44
C LEU A 318 4.90 -6.34 -17.36
N ALA A 319 6.04 -5.67 -17.44
CA ALA A 319 6.10 -4.23 -17.66
C ALA A 319 7.15 -3.88 -18.71
N TYR A 320 6.73 -3.03 -19.66
CA TYR A 320 7.60 -2.43 -20.66
C TYR A 320 7.50 -0.91 -20.61
N SER A 321 8.64 -0.22 -20.52
CA SER A 321 8.69 1.24 -20.43
C SER A 321 9.48 1.85 -21.59
N MET A 322 8.96 2.92 -22.18
CA MET A 322 9.63 3.66 -23.26
C MET A 322 9.36 5.17 -23.12
N GLY A 323 10.33 5.89 -22.57
CA GLY A 323 10.14 7.31 -22.27
C GLY A 323 9.01 7.57 -21.27
N GLY A 324 8.08 8.45 -21.63
CA GLY A 324 6.87 8.74 -20.82
C GLY A 324 5.72 7.74 -21.02
N MET A 325 5.93 6.63 -21.73
CA MET A 325 4.92 5.60 -21.98
C MET A 325 5.30 4.29 -21.30
N SER A 326 4.34 3.59 -20.74
CA SER A 326 4.48 2.20 -20.26
C SER A 326 3.36 1.32 -20.79
N ILE A 327 3.68 0.05 -21.04
CA ILE A 327 2.72 -1.01 -21.29
C ILE A 327 2.93 -2.04 -20.20
N LYS A 328 1.89 -2.36 -19.46
CA LYS A 328 1.92 -3.33 -18.37
C LYS A 328 0.82 -4.35 -18.57
N ALA A 329 1.04 -5.55 -18.06
CA ALA A 329 0.02 -6.58 -18.12
C ALA A 329 0.21 -7.56 -16.95
N TYR A 330 -0.89 -8.15 -16.53
CA TYR A 330 -0.89 -9.30 -15.65
C TYR A 330 -1.92 -10.34 -16.08
N GLN A 331 -1.68 -11.57 -15.67
CA GLN A 331 -2.69 -12.60 -15.49
C GLN A 331 -2.63 -13.04 -14.04
N MET A 332 -3.78 -13.03 -13.38
CA MET A 332 -3.94 -13.44 -11.99
C MET A 332 -5.04 -14.48 -11.88
N ASP A 333 -4.77 -15.48 -11.05
CA ASP A 333 -5.71 -16.55 -10.71
C ASP A 333 -5.87 -16.55 -9.18
N THR A 334 -7.13 -16.47 -8.69
CA THR A 334 -7.43 -16.43 -7.26
C THR A 334 -8.35 -17.59 -6.88
N SER A 335 -7.93 -18.38 -5.91
CA SER A 335 -8.74 -19.39 -5.26
C SER A 335 -9.33 -18.85 -3.94
N ASN A 336 -10.48 -19.43 -3.53
CA ASN A 336 -11.23 -19.02 -2.36
C ASN A 336 -11.44 -17.48 -2.24
N PRO A 337 -11.88 -16.80 -3.32
CA PRO A 337 -11.93 -15.36 -3.36
C PRO A 337 -12.89 -14.80 -2.31
N GLY A 338 -12.37 -13.91 -1.47
CA GLY A 338 -13.10 -13.31 -0.34
C GLY A 338 -13.22 -14.26 0.85
N TYR A 339 -12.28 -15.19 0.98
CA TYR A 339 -12.23 -16.20 2.05
C TYR A 339 -13.48 -17.09 2.08
N ASP A 340 -13.96 -17.45 0.91
CA ASP A 340 -15.11 -18.30 0.71
C ASP A 340 -14.67 -19.57 -0.03
N ASP A 341 -14.55 -20.70 0.69
CA ASP A 341 -14.09 -21.98 0.17
C ASP A 341 -15.11 -22.68 -0.75
N ASP A 342 -16.33 -22.19 -0.77
CA ASP A 342 -17.39 -22.62 -1.74
C ASP A 342 -17.40 -21.71 -2.99
N ALA A 343 -16.65 -20.61 -3.00
CA ALA A 343 -16.62 -19.70 -4.14
C ALA A 343 -15.83 -20.29 -5.32
N ALA A 344 -16.30 -20.03 -6.52
CA ALA A 344 -15.57 -20.43 -7.71
C ALA A 344 -14.31 -19.57 -7.88
N ASP A 345 -13.20 -20.22 -8.27
CA ASP A 345 -11.96 -19.53 -8.61
C ASP A 345 -12.20 -18.44 -9.65
N LYS A 346 -11.47 -17.34 -9.49
CA LYS A 346 -11.51 -16.19 -10.39
C LYS A 346 -10.20 -16.08 -11.18
N THR A 347 -10.30 -15.55 -12.38
CA THR A 347 -9.15 -15.25 -13.23
C THR A 347 -9.32 -13.86 -13.80
N ALA A 348 -8.29 -13.03 -13.74
CA ALA A 348 -8.25 -11.73 -14.42
C ALA A 348 -6.99 -11.62 -15.29
N THR A 349 -7.17 -10.99 -16.45
CA THR A 349 -6.07 -10.51 -17.28
C THR A 349 -6.28 -9.04 -17.52
N GLU A 350 -5.28 -8.23 -17.21
CA GLU A 350 -5.28 -6.81 -17.50
C GLU A 350 -4.15 -6.44 -18.45
N ILE A 351 -4.41 -5.49 -19.33
CA ILE A 351 -3.40 -4.79 -20.12
C ILE A 351 -3.61 -3.31 -19.90
N ALA A 352 -2.57 -2.62 -19.49
CA ALA A 352 -2.58 -1.18 -19.21
C ALA A 352 -1.58 -0.44 -20.09
N LEU A 353 -2.02 0.71 -20.62
CA LEU A 353 -1.19 1.72 -21.27
C LEU A 353 -1.14 2.95 -20.35
N GLY A 354 0.05 3.22 -19.81
CA GLY A 354 0.31 4.39 -18.98
C GLY A 354 1.04 5.47 -19.76
N LEU A 355 0.64 6.73 -19.55
CA LEU A 355 1.28 7.93 -20.09
C LEU A 355 1.55 8.91 -18.95
N ALA A 356 2.77 9.48 -18.89
CA ALA A 356 3.14 10.53 -17.94
C ALA A 356 3.55 11.80 -18.68
N PHE A 357 3.16 12.96 -18.14
CA PHE A 357 3.47 14.27 -18.71
C PHE A 357 3.68 15.34 -17.64
#